data_013c30974161061751e353d89703706e
#
_entry.id   013c30974161061751e353d89703706e
#
_cell.length_a   1.000
_cell.length_b   1.000
_cell.length_c   1.000
_cell.angle_alpha   90.00
_cell.angle_beta   90.00
_cell.angle_gamma   90.00
#
_symmetry.space_group_name_H-M   'P 1'
#
loop_
_entity.id
_entity.type
_entity.pdbx_description
1 polymer ?
#
loop_
_entity_poly.entity_id
_entity_poly.type
_entity_poly.pdbx_seq_one_letter_code
_entity_poly.pdbx_strand_id
1 'polypeptide(L)'
;KKIGIFLEDMDHVTVDGNDSLFMFHGKMTTFATIGCEDVEFKNFAVDFQVPTVIDMTVESVEGNTATMYIPECYNYEVAGTTIKWYSDVSPYTGQRYWSISDLSGYHTQREDTVQGIKFGAGNGNAALKGVASIEDLGNHRVKITYNSKAGEVQNGMCFQSRPTVRDHAGTFFWKILG
;
A
#
# COMPACT_ATOMS: atom_id res chain seq x y z
N LYS A 1 -18.55 2.19 -3.62
CA LYS A 1 -17.18 2.72 -3.73
C LYS A 1 -17.21 4.20 -3.37
N LYS A 2 -16.16 4.70 -2.72
CA LYS A 2 -15.97 6.14 -2.50
C LYS A 2 -15.11 6.69 -3.63
N ILE A 3 -15.48 7.85 -4.16
CA ILE A 3 -14.77 8.55 -5.23
C ILE A 3 -14.44 9.95 -4.71
N GLY A 4 -13.22 10.39 -4.92
CA GLY A 4 -12.75 11.70 -4.48
C GLY A 4 -13.34 12.82 -5.31
N ILE A 5 -13.06 12.82 -6.62
CA ILE A 5 -13.64 13.75 -7.59
C ILE A 5 -14.35 12.92 -8.66
N PHE A 6 -15.64 13.20 -8.85
CA PHE A 6 -16.49 12.50 -9.79
C PHE A 6 -17.12 13.49 -10.77
N LEU A 7 -16.94 13.24 -12.06
CA LEU A 7 -17.57 14.00 -13.13
C LEU A 7 -18.44 13.03 -13.94
N GLU A 8 -19.68 13.43 -14.19
CA GLU A 8 -20.65 12.62 -14.94
C GLU A 8 -21.36 13.49 -15.96
N ASP A 9 -21.40 13.03 -17.22
CA ASP A 9 -22.08 13.68 -18.34
C ASP A 9 -21.70 15.16 -18.49
N MET A 10 -20.40 15.46 -18.38
CA MET A 10 -19.85 16.82 -18.48
C MET A 10 -18.89 16.93 -19.65
N ASP A 11 -18.94 18.06 -20.36
CA ASP A 11 -18.08 18.37 -21.49
C ASP A 11 -17.26 19.63 -21.24
N HIS A 12 -16.03 19.66 -21.79
CA HIS A 12 -15.13 20.80 -21.74
C HIS A 12 -14.81 21.27 -20.30
N VAL A 13 -14.51 20.31 -19.41
CA VAL A 13 -14.22 20.59 -17.99
C VAL A 13 -12.73 20.55 -17.74
N THR A 14 -12.21 21.60 -17.12
CA THR A 14 -10.84 21.62 -16.59
C THR A 14 -10.86 21.62 -15.07
N VAL A 15 -10.19 20.67 -14.47
CA VAL A 15 -9.88 20.66 -13.04
C VAL A 15 -8.42 21.07 -12.86
N ASP A 16 -8.22 22.31 -12.45
CA ASP A 16 -6.88 22.87 -12.23
C ASP A 16 -6.59 22.92 -10.73
N GLY A 17 -5.58 22.16 -10.29
CA GLY A 17 -5.19 22.07 -8.88
C GLY A 17 -4.27 23.20 -8.43
N ASN A 18 -3.86 24.10 -9.32
CA ASN A 18 -3.00 25.24 -9.01
C ASN A 18 -1.74 24.83 -8.19
N ASP A 19 -1.06 23.81 -8.65
CA ASP A 19 0.14 23.21 -8.04
C ASP A 19 -0.07 22.66 -6.61
N SER A 20 -1.30 22.30 -6.26
CA SER A 20 -1.64 21.75 -4.96
C SER A 20 -1.37 20.25 -4.86
N LEU A 21 -1.19 19.76 -3.64
CA LEU A 21 -1.20 18.33 -3.32
C LEU A 21 -2.60 17.94 -2.85
N PHE A 22 -3.24 17.01 -3.58
CA PHE A 22 -4.48 16.37 -3.16
C PHE A 22 -4.15 15.15 -2.30
N MET A 23 -4.31 15.29 -1.00
CA MET A 23 -4.10 14.22 -0.03
C MET A 23 -5.41 13.47 0.19
N PHE A 24 -5.44 12.19 -0.18
CA PHE A 24 -6.60 11.34 -0.01
C PHE A 24 -6.51 10.47 1.25
N HIS A 25 -7.67 10.17 1.84
CA HIS A 25 -7.78 9.34 3.02
C HIS A 25 -8.64 8.11 2.74
N GLY A 26 -8.20 6.98 3.26
CA GLY A 26 -8.96 5.73 3.17
C GLY A 26 -8.88 5.02 1.82
N LYS A 27 -9.76 4.05 1.64
CA LYS A 27 -9.87 3.26 0.40
C LYS A 27 -10.84 3.93 -0.56
N MET A 28 -10.33 4.54 -1.61
CA MET A 28 -11.16 5.24 -2.58
C MET A 28 -10.54 5.28 -3.97
N THR A 29 -11.36 5.56 -4.97
CA THR A 29 -10.91 5.99 -6.29
C THR A 29 -10.72 7.50 -6.26
N THR A 30 -9.55 7.98 -6.64
CA THR A 30 -9.24 9.41 -6.56
C THR A 30 -10.07 10.25 -7.52
N PHE A 31 -10.16 9.80 -8.77
CA PHE A 31 -10.90 10.47 -9.83
C PHE A 31 -11.70 9.45 -10.63
N ALA A 32 -12.87 9.84 -11.08
CA ALA A 32 -13.64 9.09 -12.05
C ALA A 32 -14.42 10.06 -12.95
N THR A 33 -14.46 9.75 -14.25
CA THR A 33 -15.26 10.44 -15.26
C THR A 33 -16.13 9.44 -15.99
N ILE A 34 -17.39 9.72 -16.18
CA ILE A 34 -18.34 8.87 -16.90
C ILE A 34 -19.14 9.75 -17.85
N GLY A 35 -19.22 9.34 -19.13
CA GLY A 35 -19.98 10.07 -20.15
C GLY A 35 -19.45 11.48 -20.43
N CYS A 36 -18.18 11.74 -20.17
CA CYS A 36 -17.58 13.06 -20.32
C CYS A 36 -16.74 13.15 -21.60
N GLU A 37 -16.77 14.32 -22.26
CA GLU A 37 -15.87 14.66 -23.36
C GLU A 37 -14.95 15.82 -22.93
N ASP A 38 -13.73 15.85 -23.46
CA ASP A 38 -12.76 16.94 -23.28
C ASP A 38 -12.56 17.35 -21.81
N VAL A 39 -12.19 16.39 -20.97
CA VAL A 39 -11.88 16.62 -19.55
C VAL A 39 -10.38 16.70 -19.35
N GLU A 40 -9.93 17.76 -18.74
CA GLU A 40 -8.54 17.97 -18.38
C GLU A 40 -8.37 18.02 -16.85
N PHE A 41 -7.39 17.26 -16.34
CA PHE A 41 -6.90 17.36 -14.97
C PHE A 41 -5.45 17.82 -15.01
N LYS A 42 -5.13 18.95 -14.37
CA LYS A 42 -3.79 19.52 -14.43
C LYS A 42 -3.33 20.22 -13.16
N ASN A 43 -2.02 20.46 -13.10
CA ASN A 43 -1.35 21.26 -12.07
C ASN A 43 -1.62 20.79 -10.65
N PHE A 44 -1.50 19.47 -10.38
CA PHE A 44 -1.56 18.92 -9.03
C PHE A 44 -0.77 17.62 -8.90
N ALA A 45 -0.40 17.31 -7.65
CA ALA A 45 0.05 16.00 -7.23
C ALA A 45 -1.04 15.28 -6.45
N VAL A 46 -0.94 13.95 -6.40
CA VAL A 46 -1.89 13.08 -5.66
C VAL A 46 -1.11 12.16 -4.76
N ASP A 47 -1.55 12.05 -3.50
CA ASP A 47 -1.02 11.08 -2.56
C ASP A 47 -2.09 10.60 -1.59
N PHE A 48 -1.78 9.54 -0.84
CA PHE A 48 -2.63 9.00 0.21
C PHE A 48 -1.96 9.19 1.57
N GLN A 49 -2.71 9.69 2.56
CA GLN A 49 -2.20 9.87 3.92
C GLN A 49 -1.68 8.55 4.50
N VAL A 50 -2.42 7.46 4.31
CA VAL A 50 -1.97 6.10 4.62
C VAL A 50 -2.32 5.20 3.43
N PRO A 51 -1.34 4.86 2.58
CA PRO A 51 -1.58 3.97 1.45
C PRO A 51 -2.08 2.60 1.90
N THR A 52 -2.91 1.96 1.07
CA THR A 52 -3.39 0.59 1.33
C THR A 52 -2.44 -0.48 0.81
N VAL A 53 -1.45 -0.09 0.06
CA VAL A 53 -0.35 -0.94 -0.36
C VAL A 53 0.81 -0.66 0.58
N ILE A 54 1.20 -1.65 1.36
CA ILE A 54 2.18 -1.51 2.43
C ILE A 54 3.49 -2.11 1.96
N ASP A 55 4.54 -1.31 1.99
CA ASP A 55 5.88 -1.74 1.63
C ASP A 55 6.71 -1.94 2.91
N MET A 56 7.43 -3.07 2.97
CA MET A 56 8.38 -3.35 4.04
C MET A 56 9.74 -3.64 3.41
N THR A 57 10.79 -3.02 3.93
CA THR A 57 12.16 -3.22 3.44
C THR A 57 12.96 -4.06 4.41
N VAL A 58 13.63 -5.09 3.93
CA VAL A 58 14.52 -5.93 4.71
C VAL A 58 15.82 -5.19 4.97
N GLU A 59 16.09 -4.87 6.23
CA GLU A 59 17.33 -4.19 6.65
C GLU A 59 18.46 -5.18 6.96
N SER A 60 18.12 -6.34 7.54
CA SER A 60 19.09 -7.40 7.84
C SER A 60 18.46 -8.77 7.89
N VAL A 61 19.28 -9.80 7.60
CA VAL A 61 18.90 -11.22 7.73
C VAL A 61 19.99 -11.94 8.50
N GLU A 62 19.64 -12.61 9.60
CA GLU A 62 20.54 -13.36 10.45
C GLU A 62 19.94 -14.73 10.77
N GLY A 63 20.50 -15.79 10.17
CA GLY A 63 20.04 -17.16 10.37
C GLY A 63 18.57 -17.34 9.92
N ASN A 64 17.68 -17.49 10.90
CA ASN A 64 16.25 -17.64 10.68
C ASN A 64 15.44 -16.37 11.04
N THR A 65 16.11 -15.23 11.16
CA THR A 65 15.46 -13.96 11.45
C THR A 65 15.70 -12.92 10.37
N ALA A 66 14.73 -12.04 10.16
CA ALA A 66 14.87 -10.86 9.34
C ALA A 66 14.34 -9.63 10.08
N THR A 67 15.08 -8.54 10.04
CA THR A 67 14.63 -7.24 10.51
C THR A 67 14.11 -6.45 9.32
N MET A 68 12.90 -5.94 9.43
CA MET A 68 12.25 -5.17 8.37
C MET A 68 11.86 -3.80 8.86
N TYR A 69 12.11 -2.80 8.02
CA TYR A 69 11.65 -1.44 8.20
C TYR A 69 10.28 -1.26 7.56
N ILE A 70 9.40 -0.61 8.28
CA ILE A 70 8.06 -0.22 7.85
C ILE A 70 8.05 1.31 7.73
N PRO A 71 7.74 1.90 6.56
CA PRO A 71 7.68 3.35 6.41
C PRO A 71 6.75 4.04 7.42
N GLU A 72 7.13 5.23 7.85
CA GLU A 72 6.47 5.96 8.94
C GLU A 72 5.03 6.37 8.63
N CYS A 73 4.63 6.38 7.35
CA CYS A 73 3.24 6.66 6.96
C CYS A 73 2.26 5.55 7.35
N TYR A 74 2.76 4.34 7.71
CA TYR A 74 1.89 3.22 8.08
C TYR A 74 1.71 3.10 9.59
N ASN A 75 0.47 2.88 9.99
CA ASN A 75 0.13 2.53 11.37
C ASN A 75 -0.06 1.02 11.48
N TYR A 76 0.56 0.41 12.46
CA TYR A 76 0.50 -1.04 12.64
C TYR A 76 0.53 -1.46 14.11
N GLU A 77 0.15 -2.71 14.36
CA GLU A 77 0.23 -3.39 15.64
C GLU A 77 0.67 -4.83 15.40
N VAL A 78 1.65 -5.30 16.12
CA VAL A 78 2.09 -6.70 16.09
C VAL A 78 1.23 -7.53 17.04
N ALA A 79 0.68 -8.63 16.54
CA ALA A 79 -0.15 -9.56 17.30
C ALA A 79 0.27 -11.00 16.99
N GLY A 80 1.19 -11.55 17.79
CA GLY A 80 1.71 -12.91 17.60
C GLY A 80 2.48 -13.07 16.30
N THR A 81 1.93 -13.79 15.33
CA THR A 81 2.51 -14.03 14.00
C THR A 81 1.91 -13.14 12.92
N THR A 82 1.12 -12.15 13.30
CA THR A 82 0.44 -11.25 12.37
C THR A 82 0.78 -9.80 12.64
N ILE A 83 0.69 -8.98 11.61
CA ILE A 83 0.73 -7.53 11.72
C ILE A 83 -0.63 -7.01 11.29
N LYS A 84 -1.27 -6.24 12.17
CA LYS A 84 -2.51 -5.54 11.86
C LYS A 84 -2.17 -4.13 11.38
N TRP A 85 -2.72 -3.76 10.26
CA TRP A 85 -2.51 -2.47 9.63
C TRP A 85 -3.74 -1.59 9.76
N TYR A 86 -3.52 -0.31 9.92
CA TYR A 86 -4.59 0.65 10.12
C TYR A 86 -4.40 1.89 9.26
N SER A 87 -5.52 2.43 8.79
CA SER A 87 -5.53 3.79 8.26
C SER A 87 -5.41 4.83 9.39
N ASP A 88 -5.28 6.07 8.98
CA ASP A 88 -5.57 7.22 9.79
C ASP A 88 -7.04 7.24 10.26
N VAL A 89 -7.30 8.11 11.23
CA VAL A 89 -8.63 8.30 11.82
C VAL A 89 -9.32 9.47 11.13
N SER A 90 -10.56 9.27 10.72
CA SER A 90 -11.38 10.33 10.17
C SER A 90 -11.62 11.44 11.22
N PRO A 91 -11.29 12.69 10.92
CA PRO A 91 -11.56 13.80 11.85
C PRO A 91 -13.05 14.07 12.05
N TYR A 92 -13.90 13.56 11.16
CA TYR A 92 -15.35 13.78 11.20
C TYR A 92 -16.10 12.70 11.98
N THR A 93 -15.61 11.46 11.94
CA THR A 93 -16.31 10.32 12.55
C THR A 93 -15.57 9.73 13.74
N GLY A 94 -14.31 10.05 13.94
CA GLY A 94 -13.44 9.44 14.94
C GLY A 94 -13.13 7.96 14.66
N GLN A 95 -13.52 7.44 13.50
CA GLN A 95 -13.28 6.05 13.12
C GLN A 95 -12.14 5.94 12.11
N ARG A 96 -11.44 4.82 12.13
CA ARG A 96 -10.46 4.50 11.10
C ARG A 96 -11.14 4.28 9.77
N TYR A 97 -10.51 4.72 8.68
CA TYR A 97 -11.04 4.51 7.33
C TYR A 97 -10.98 3.04 6.92
N TRP A 98 -9.95 2.31 7.38
CA TRP A 98 -9.79 0.87 7.14
C TRP A 98 -8.85 0.23 8.19
N SER A 99 -8.93 -1.09 8.31
CA SER A 99 -7.98 -1.92 9.03
C SER A 99 -7.77 -3.24 8.30
N ILE A 100 -6.58 -3.81 8.41
CA ILE A 100 -6.22 -5.10 7.83
C ILE A 100 -5.54 -5.91 8.91
N SER A 101 -6.10 -7.07 9.20
CA SER A 101 -5.63 -7.92 10.29
C SER A 101 -4.70 -9.05 9.85
N ASP A 102 -4.43 -9.16 8.56
CA ASP A 102 -3.68 -10.30 8.03
C ASP A 102 -2.82 -9.87 6.84
N LEU A 103 -1.56 -10.28 6.88
CA LEU A 103 -0.64 -10.21 5.75
C LEU A 103 -0.67 -11.46 4.86
N SER A 104 -1.54 -12.44 5.16
CA SER A 104 -1.67 -13.68 4.39
C SER A 104 -2.28 -13.48 2.99
N GLY A 105 -2.71 -12.27 2.68
CA GLY A 105 -3.19 -11.89 1.36
C GLY A 105 -2.10 -11.89 0.29
N TYR A 106 -2.44 -11.45 -0.88
CA TYR A 106 -1.56 -11.40 -2.04
C TYR A 106 -0.37 -10.47 -1.81
N HIS A 107 0.81 -11.07 -1.72
CA HIS A 107 2.06 -10.36 -1.52
C HIS A 107 2.89 -10.42 -2.80
N THR A 108 3.29 -9.29 -3.27
CA THR A 108 4.20 -9.20 -4.39
C THR A 108 5.56 -8.85 -3.84
N GLN A 109 6.53 -9.73 -4.06
CA GLN A 109 7.92 -9.42 -3.82
C GLN A 109 8.34 -8.35 -4.83
N ARG A 110 8.89 -7.26 -4.33
CA ARG A 110 9.48 -6.22 -5.14
C ARG A 110 10.97 -6.18 -4.84
N GLU A 111 11.79 -6.53 -5.81
CA GLU A 111 13.20 -6.23 -5.77
C GLU A 111 13.40 -4.80 -6.29
N ASP A 112 13.75 -3.90 -5.39
CA ASP A 112 14.17 -2.56 -5.75
C ASP A 112 15.67 -2.59 -6.05
N THR A 113 16.02 -3.17 -7.18
CA THR A 113 17.35 -3.01 -7.74
C THR A 113 17.30 -1.88 -8.76
N VAL A 114 18.38 -1.16 -8.90
CA VAL A 114 18.58 -0.08 -9.90
C VAL A 114 18.24 -0.50 -11.34
N GLN A 115 17.94 -1.77 -11.57
CA GLN A 115 17.69 -2.38 -12.88
C GLN A 115 16.26 -2.86 -13.13
N GLY A 116 15.33 -2.61 -12.24
CA GLY A 116 13.94 -2.95 -12.47
C GLY A 116 13.24 -3.64 -11.30
N ILE A 117 11.95 -3.48 -11.27
CA ILE A 117 11.06 -4.08 -10.29
C ILE A 117 10.76 -5.51 -10.75
N LYS A 118 11.21 -6.51 -10.00
CA LYS A 118 10.76 -7.89 -10.21
C LYS A 118 9.55 -8.16 -9.33
N PHE A 119 8.42 -8.42 -9.94
CA PHE A 119 7.25 -8.93 -9.25
C PHE A 119 7.36 -10.45 -9.19
N GLY A 120 7.61 -10.99 -8.01
CA GLY A 120 7.53 -12.44 -7.81
C GLY A 120 6.09 -12.91 -7.98
N ALA A 121 5.85 -13.76 -8.97
CA ALA A 121 4.60 -14.51 -9.09
C ALA A 121 4.62 -15.63 -8.04
N GLY A 122 4.14 -15.34 -6.84
CA GLY A 122 4.02 -16.35 -5.78
C GLY A 122 2.69 -16.20 -5.07
N ASN A 123 2.03 -17.32 -4.85
CA ASN A 123 0.89 -17.39 -3.95
C ASN A 123 1.41 -17.25 -2.51
N GLY A 124 1.43 -16.06 -2.01
CA GLY A 124 1.84 -15.74 -0.65
C GLY A 124 3.14 -14.92 -0.58
N ASN A 125 3.28 -14.21 0.52
CA ASN A 125 4.44 -13.39 0.82
C ASN A 125 5.57 -14.29 1.33
N ALA A 126 6.66 -14.38 0.59
CA ALA A 126 7.84 -15.12 1.03
C ALA A 126 8.34 -14.62 2.40
N ALA A 127 8.20 -13.32 2.68
CA ALA A 127 8.55 -12.71 3.94
C ALA A 127 7.72 -13.21 5.13
N LEU A 128 6.52 -13.75 4.89
CA LEU A 128 5.62 -14.20 5.95
C LEU A 128 5.31 -15.70 5.89
N LYS A 129 5.94 -16.41 4.97
CA LYS A 129 5.79 -17.85 4.90
C LYS A 129 6.62 -18.54 6.00
N GLY A 130 5.94 -19.29 6.84
CA GLY A 130 6.60 -20.04 7.92
C GLY A 130 7.08 -19.14 9.06
N VAL A 131 6.38 -18.05 9.35
CA VAL A 131 6.65 -17.18 10.48
C VAL A 131 6.37 -17.91 11.80
N ALA A 132 7.35 -17.92 12.70
CA ALA A 132 7.24 -18.43 14.06
C ALA A 132 6.81 -17.33 15.03
N SER A 133 7.36 -16.12 14.88
CA SER A 133 7.00 -14.96 15.70
C SER A 133 7.36 -13.65 15.00
N ILE A 134 6.69 -12.59 15.40
CA ILE A 134 7.01 -11.22 15.03
C ILE A 134 7.17 -10.43 16.31
N GLU A 135 8.24 -9.65 16.40
CA GLU A 135 8.54 -8.75 17.50
C GLU A 135 8.59 -7.31 16.98
N ASP A 136 7.90 -6.40 17.65
CA ASP A 136 8.00 -4.96 17.37
C ASP A 136 9.24 -4.42 18.11
N LEU A 137 10.23 -3.97 17.35
CA LEU A 137 11.45 -3.39 17.88
C LEU A 137 11.32 -1.88 18.16
N GLY A 138 10.17 -1.29 17.86
CA GLY A 138 9.98 0.15 17.86
C GLY A 138 10.62 0.83 16.64
N ASN A 139 10.45 2.15 16.54
CA ASN A 139 10.98 2.97 15.43
C ASN A 139 10.67 2.39 14.04
N HIS A 140 9.45 1.91 13.85
CA HIS A 140 8.98 1.28 12.62
C HIS A 140 9.82 0.08 12.15
N ARG A 141 10.32 -0.72 13.09
CA ARG A 141 11.06 -1.94 12.79
C ARG A 141 10.42 -3.14 13.43
N VAL A 142 10.32 -4.21 12.67
CA VAL A 142 9.82 -5.50 13.15
C VAL A 142 10.88 -6.57 12.87
N LYS A 143 11.05 -7.47 13.84
CA LYS A 143 11.88 -8.66 13.69
C LYS A 143 10.98 -9.86 13.46
N ILE A 144 11.14 -10.49 12.32
CA ILE A 144 10.41 -11.71 11.95
C ILE A 144 11.33 -12.91 12.18
N THR A 145 10.85 -13.86 12.99
CA THR A 145 11.51 -15.15 13.19
C THR A 145 10.77 -16.21 12.38
N TYR A 146 11.49 -17.01 11.62
CA TYR A 146 10.95 -18.08 10.81
C TYR A 146 11.16 -19.45 11.45
N ASN A 147 10.28 -20.42 11.15
CA ASN A 147 10.40 -21.80 11.60
C ASN A 147 11.63 -22.52 11.02
N SER A 148 12.16 -22.02 9.92
CA SER A 148 13.37 -22.46 9.25
C SER A 148 14.18 -21.25 8.80
N LYS A 149 15.25 -21.47 8.02
CA LYS A 149 15.97 -20.32 7.42
C LYS A 149 14.97 -19.37 6.74
N ALA A 150 15.28 -18.08 6.75
CA ALA A 150 14.46 -17.02 6.16
C ALA A 150 14.16 -17.19 4.64
N GLY A 151 14.61 -18.30 4.06
CA GLY A 151 14.34 -18.71 2.69
C GLY A 151 14.93 -17.73 1.67
N GLU A 152 14.06 -17.21 0.83
CA GLU A 152 14.45 -16.26 -0.24
C GLU A 152 14.57 -14.81 0.24
N VAL A 153 14.34 -14.54 1.53
CA VAL A 153 14.43 -13.18 2.09
C VAL A 153 15.90 -12.76 2.17
N GLN A 154 16.20 -11.64 1.55
CA GLN A 154 17.55 -11.08 1.48
C GLN A 154 17.55 -9.61 1.88
N ASN A 155 18.69 -9.15 2.37
CA ASN A 155 18.89 -7.75 2.71
C ASN A 155 18.64 -6.83 1.50
N GLY A 156 17.92 -5.73 1.70
CA GLY A 156 17.56 -4.77 0.68
C GLY A 156 16.31 -5.13 -0.14
N MET A 157 15.72 -6.32 0.06
CA MET A 157 14.45 -6.65 -0.57
C MET A 157 13.31 -5.80 -0.01
N CYS A 158 12.40 -5.38 -0.88
CA CYS A 158 11.16 -4.74 -0.49
C CYS A 158 9.99 -5.70 -0.72
N PHE A 159 9.20 -5.90 0.32
CA PHE A 159 7.98 -6.71 0.26
C PHE A 159 6.76 -5.82 0.30
N GLN A 160 5.88 -6.03 -0.65
CA GLN A 160 4.63 -5.32 -0.75
C GLN A 160 3.49 -6.18 -0.20
N SER A 161 2.77 -5.66 0.79
CA SER A 161 1.54 -6.24 1.30
C SER A 161 0.32 -5.51 0.75
N ARG A 162 -0.67 -6.27 0.31
CA ARG A 162 -1.94 -5.73 -0.21
C ARG A 162 -3.10 -6.41 0.49
N PRO A 163 -4.16 -5.69 0.87
CA PRO A 163 -5.29 -6.29 1.59
C PRO A 163 -6.02 -7.33 0.77
N THR A 164 -6.31 -7.04 -0.47
CA THR A 164 -6.85 -7.98 -1.49
C THR A 164 -6.64 -7.39 -2.88
N VAL A 165 -6.69 -8.23 -3.91
CA VAL A 165 -6.60 -7.78 -5.32
C VAL A 165 -7.75 -6.85 -5.72
N ARG A 166 -8.88 -6.88 -4.99
CA ARG A 166 -10.10 -6.13 -5.32
C ARG A 166 -10.27 -4.82 -4.57
N ASP A 167 -9.51 -4.61 -3.49
CA ASP A 167 -9.72 -3.48 -2.57
C ASP A 167 -8.56 -2.49 -2.55
N HIS A 168 -7.83 -2.37 -3.66
CA HIS A 168 -6.77 -1.38 -3.76
C HIS A 168 -7.38 0.02 -3.83
N ALA A 169 -6.89 0.90 -2.99
CA ALA A 169 -6.93 2.32 -3.27
C ALA A 169 -5.78 2.60 -4.24
N GLY A 170 -6.07 3.25 -5.32
CA GLY A 170 -5.08 3.59 -6.33
C GLY A 170 -5.64 4.65 -7.26
N THR A 171 -4.75 5.38 -7.87
CA THR A 171 -5.09 6.32 -8.93
C THR A 171 -5.02 5.56 -10.24
N PHE A 172 -6.16 5.38 -10.90
CA PHE A 172 -6.23 4.84 -12.24
C PHE A 172 -6.76 5.92 -13.17
N PHE A 173 -5.97 6.22 -14.18
CA PHE A 173 -6.42 7.02 -15.31
C PHE A 173 -6.82 6.08 -16.43
N TRP A 174 -8.10 6.00 -16.73
CA TRP A 174 -8.60 5.32 -17.93
C TRP A 174 -9.03 6.36 -18.93
N LYS A 175 -8.36 6.39 -20.05
CA LYS A 175 -8.87 7.09 -21.22
C LYS A 175 -9.60 6.06 -22.08
N ILE A 176 -10.91 6.07 -22.06
CA ILE A 176 -11.71 5.34 -23.05
C ILE A 176 -11.76 6.24 -24.26
N LEU A 177 -11.01 5.87 -25.29
CA LEU A 177 -11.14 6.46 -26.60
C LEU A 177 -12.37 5.84 -27.23
N GLY A 178 -13.43 6.63 -27.41
CA GLY A 178 -14.56 6.29 -28.25
C GLY A 178 -14.18 6.31 -29.71
#